data_275589a4fb74f57df51e3058756b66ac
#
_entry.id   275589a4fb74f57df51e3058756b66ac
#
_cell.length_a   1.000
_cell.length_b   1.000
_cell.length_c   1.000
_cell.angle_alpha   90.00
_cell.angle_beta   90.00
_cell.angle_gamma   90.00
#
_symmetry.space_group_name_H-M   'P 1'
#
loop_
_entity.id
_entity.type
_entity.pdbx_description
1 polymer ?
#
loop_
_entity_poly.entity_id
_entity_poly.type
_entity_poly.pdbx_seq_one_letter_code
_entity_poly.pdbx_strand_id
1 'polypeptide(L)'
;MLDDYRKTLKAFYGVLKSSDRYLRFVFLTGVTKFAQVSVFSDLNQLNDISMKPQYATICGITRQELKDTFIPELNRLAETNELTYEETLNKMTALYDGYHFCEDTTVGLFNPFSLLNVFQKLKFGNFWFQTGTPTYLVDLLKQSDYDLRLLVDGVEVTASAFSEYRIEVNNPLPMIYQSGYLTIKYYDREVDLYTLKFPNDEVRYGFLNFLVPYYTKVTDDETGFLIAKFMRELRSGDVDAFMERLKVFFAGMPYDLSDNTERHYQAVFYIVFTLMGQFVETEVRSARGRADAIVKTQNAIYAFEFKLNGTAEEALKQIDERGYLIPYT
;
A
#
# COMPACT_ATOMS: atom_id res chain seq x y z
N MET A 1 5.28 30.12 -13.07
CA MET A 1 4.19 29.70 -12.16
C MET A 1 4.71 28.96 -10.93
N LEU A 2 5.38 27.80 -11.03
CA LEU A 2 5.90 27.08 -9.83
C LEU A 2 6.92 27.91 -9.03
N ASP A 3 7.79 28.65 -9.68
CA ASP A 3 8.78 29.51 -9.02
C ASP A 3 8.13 30.71 -8.29
N ASP A 4 7.00 31.20 -8.78
CA ASP A 4 6.29 32.28 -8.13
C ASP A 4 5.58 31.79 -6.86
N TYR A 5 5.00 30.58 -6.90
CA TYR A 5 4.48 29.92 -5.69
C TYR A 5 5.57 29.67 -4.66
N ARG A 6 6.75 29.17 -5.08
CA ARG A 6 7.90 28.98 -4.19
C ARG A 6 8.33 30.28 -3.52
N LYS A 7 8.44 31.38 -4.30
CA LYS A 7 8.79 32.71 -3.76
C LYS A 7 7.77 33.20 -2.75
N THR A 8 6.47 33.03 -3.06
CA THR A 8 5.37 33.43 -2.15
C THR A 8 5.41 32.64 -0.85
N LEU A 9 5.57 31.30 -0.92
CA LEU A 9 5.67 30.45 0.25
C LEU A 9 6.93 30.78 1.07
N LYS A 10 8.06 31.00 0.41
CA LYS A 10 9.32 31.42 1.07
C LYS A 10 9.13 32.73 1.83
N ALA A 11 8.49 33.71 1.22
CA ALA A 11 8.21 35.00 1.86
C ALA A 11 7.26 34.82 3.06
N PHE A 12 6.20 34.02 2.92
CA PHE A 12 5.24 33.73 3.98
C PHE A 12 5.91 33.06 5.19
N TYR A 13 6.64 31.99 4.96
CA TYR A 13 7.35 31.28 6.06
C TYR A 13 8.51 32.08 6.63
N GLY A 14 9.16 32.93 5.84
CA GLY A 14 10.21 33.85 6.31
C GLY A 14 9.75 34.80 7.41
N VAL A 15 8.44 35.13 7.45
CA VAL A 15 7.84 35.94 8.52
C VAL A 15 7.95 35.25 9.89
N LEU A 16 7.91 33.92 9.95
CA LEU A 16 8.06 33.19 11.21
C LEU A 16 9.39 33.49 11.88
N LYS A 17 10.47 33.62 11.12
CA LYS A 17 11.80 33.98 11.65
C LYS A 17 11.86 35.41 12.17
N SER A 18 11.28 36.36 11.44
CA SER A 18 11.26 37.77 11.86
C SER A 18 10.32 38.04 13.04
N SER A 19 9.34 37.14 13.25
CA SER A 19 8.34 37.21 14.31
C SER A 19 8.69 36.37 15.54
N ASP A 20 9.85 35.74 15.58
CA ASP A 20 10.27 34.79 16.62
C ASP A 20 10.03 35.31 18.05
N ARG A 21 10.31 36.59 18.32
CA ARG A 21 10.08 37.26 19.60
C ARG A 21 8.60 37.28 20.07
N TYR A 22 7.67 37.08 19.18
CA TYR A 22 6.21 37.07 19.44
C TYR A 22 5.63 35.67 19.47
N LEU A 23 6.37 34.67 18.99
CA LEU A 23 5.91 33.30 18.84
C LEU A 23 6.39 32.47 20.07
N ARG A 24 5.44 31.84 20.75
CA ARG A 24 5.73 30.94 21.84
C ARG A 24 6.01 29.50 21.35
N PHE A 25 5.37 29.10 20.29
CA PHE A 25 5.48 27.77 19.70
C PHE A 25 5.05 27.81 18.24
N VAL A 26 5.77 27.09 17.39
CA VAL A 26 5.43 26.90 15.98
C VAL A 26 5.55 25.42 15.65
N PHE A 27 4.50 24.83 15.10
CA PHE A 27 4.47 23.46 14.63
C PHE A 27 4.08 23.45 13.15
N LEU A 28 4.99 22.96 12.30
CA LEU A 28 4.78 22.84 10.86
C LEU A 28 4.56 21.36 10.52
N THR A 29 3.46 21.07 9.85
CA THR A 29 3.13 19.72 9.37
C THR A 29 2.58 19.79 7.95
N GLY A 30 2.67 18.68 7.22
CA GLY A 30 2.17 18.56 5.84
C GLY A 30 2.28 17.13 5.34
N VAL A 31 1.70 16.88 4.17
CA VAL A 31 1.70 15.56 3.53
C VAL A 31 3.09 15.20 3.01
N THR A 32 3.77 16.15 2.35
CA THR A 32 5.11 15.96 1.79
C THR A 32 6.11 16.89 2.45
N LYS A 33 7.34 16.38 2.61
CA LYS A 33 8.43 17.13 3.19
C LYS A 33 9.09 18.01 2.11
N PHE A 34 8.73 19.29 2.09
CA PHE A 34 9.36 20.28 1.20
C PHE A 34 10.76 20.72 1.67
N ALA A 35 11.41 19.99 2.56
CA ALA A 35 12.61 20.41 3.28
C ALA A 35 13.79 20.83 2.40
N GLN A 36 13.87 20.34 1.18
CA GLN A 36 14.98 20.68 0.29
C GLN A 36 14.62 21.65 -0.85
N VAL A 37 13.36 21.98 -0.98
CA VAL A 37 12.97 23.05 -1.90
C VAL A 37 13.05 24.36 -1.14
N SER A 38 14.09 25.14 -1.36
CA SER A 38 14.35 26.54 -0.99
C SER A 38 13.31 27.36 -0.16
N VAL A 39 12.14 26.81 0.12
CA VAL A 39 11.02 27.46 0.87
C VAL A 39 11.40 27.63 2.34
N PHE A 40 12.04 26.63 2.93
CA PHE A 40 12.45 26.64 4.35
C PHE A 40 13.95 26.90 4.56
N SER A 41 14.70 27.18 3.49
CA SER A 41 16.15 27.42 3.59
C SER A 41 16.54 28.54 4.55
N ASP A 42 15.64 29.47 4.78
CA ASP A 42 15.87 30.62 5.67
C ASP A 42 15.43 30.35 7.12
N LEU A 43 14.81 29.18 7.40
CA LEU A 43 14.32 28.78 8.73
C LEU A 43 15.28 27.78 9.39
N ASN A 44 16.47 28.27 9.80
CA ASN A 44 17.51 27.42 10.42
C ASN A 44 17.14 26.97 11.87
N GLN A 45 16.10 27.57 12.47
CA GLN A 45 15.66 27.26 13.84
C GLN A 45 14.69 26.06 13.90
N LEU A 46 14.25 25.51 12.77
CA LEU A 46 13.34 24.38 12.79
C LEU A 46 14.04 23.11 13.28
N ASN A 47 13.41 22.43 14.22
CA ASN A 47 13.82 21.12 14.69
C ASN A 47 12.99 20.05 13.96
N ASP A 48 13.61 19.33 13.02
CA ASP A 48 12.94 18.22 12.35
C ASP A 48 12.73 17.06 13.31
N ILE A 49 11.47 16.71 13.55
CA ILE A 49 11.07 15.64 14.46
C ILE A 49 10.54 14.41 13.74
N SER A 50 10.53 14.40 12.40
CA SER A 50 9.83 13.41 11.57
C SER A 50 10.25 11.96 11.84
N MET A 51 11.53 11.71 12.17
CA MET A 51 12.06 10.36 12.42
C MET A 51 12.66 10.20 13.83
N LYS A 52 12.37 11.13 14.74
CA LYS A 52 12.90 11.03 16.11
C LYS A 52 12.04 10.06 16.93
N PRO A 53 12.64 9.05 17.62
CA PRO A 53 11.90 8.04 18.37
C PRO A 53 10.96 8.61 19.43
N GLN A 54 11.35 9.71 20.10
CA GLN A 54 10.53 10.37 21.12
C GLN A 54 9.23 10.98 20.59
N TYR A 55 9.08 11.13 19.27
CA TYR A 55 7.89 11.67 18.61
C TYR A 55 7.22 10.62 17.70
N ALA A 56 7.69 9.38 17.71
CA ALA A 56 7.22 8.33 16.79
C ALA A 56 5.71 8.07 16.89
N THR A 57 5.10 8.31 18.05
CA THR A 57 3.67 8.04 18.30
C THR A 57 2.76 9.27 18.19
N ILE A 58 3.30 10.46 17.89
CA ILE A 58 2.53 11.72 17.93
C ILE A 58 1.39 11.79 16.89
N CYS A 59 1.52 11.08 15.78
CA CYS A 59 0.57 11.17 14.65
C CYS A 59 -0.38 9.96 14.54
N GLY A 60 -0.40 9.05 15.51
CA GLY A 60 -1.22 7.85 15.47
C GLY A 60 -1.79 7.49 16.82
N ILE A 61 -2.50 6.36 16.89
CA ILE A 61 -3.04 5.78 18.11
C ILE A 61 -2.36 4.43 18.32
N THR A 62 -1.73 4.24 19.47
CA THR A 62 -1.10 2.98 19.82
C THR A 62 -2.13 1.92 20.17
N ARG A 63 -1.75 0.64 20.09
CA ARG A 63 -2.62 -0.47 20.50
C ARG A 63 -3.02 -0.37 21.98
N GLN A 64 -2.14 0.17 22.82
CA GLN A 64 -2.44 0.38 24.23
C GLN A 64 -3.50 1.47 24.41
N GLU A 65 -3.33 2.62 23.78
CA GLU A 65 -4.32 3.72 23.82
C GLU A 65 -5.68 3.27 23.26
N LEU A 66 -5.70 2.46 22.18
CA LEU A 66 -6.92 1.87 21.66
C LEU A 66 -7.64 1.03 22.71
N LYS A 67 -6.92 0.14 23.41
CA LYS A 67 -7.47 -0.73 24.45
C LYS A 67 -7.93 0.04 25.70
N ASP A 68 -7.26 1.13 26.04
CA ASP A 68 -7.57 1.88 27.26
C ASP A 68 -8.71 2.89 27.05
N THR A 69 -8.82 3.44 25.83
CA THR A 69 -9.70 4.58 25.56
C THR A 69 -10.98 4.16 24.83
N PHE A 70 -10.94 3.16 23.94
CA PHE A 70 -12.02 2.84 23.01
C PHE A 70 -12.73 1.49 23.31
N ILE A 71 -12.73 1.05 24.58
CA ILE A 71 -13.41 -0.20 24.99
C ILE A 71 -14.90 -0.23 24.59
N PRO A 72 -15.71 0.83 24.85
CA PRO A 72 -17.11 0.84 24.45
C PRO A 72 -17.31 0.71 22.94
N GLU A 73 -16.48 1.39 22.15
CA GLU A 73 -16.54 1.38 20.69
C GLU A 73 -16.16 0.01 20.12
N LEU A 74 -15.12 -0.62 20.67
CA LEU A 74 -14.69 -1.97 20.31
C LEU A 74 -15.79 -3.00 20.58
N ASN A 75 -16.43 -2.94 21.75
CA ASN A 75 -17.53 -3.85 22.09
C ASN A 75 -18.74 -3.66 21.16
N ARG A 76 -19.13 -2.41 20.88
CA ARG A 76 -20.21 -2.13 19.92
C ARG A 76 -19.89 -2.62 18.51
N LEU A 77 -18.64 -2.43 18.07
CA LEU A 77 -18.17 -2.91 16.77
C LEU A 77 -18.21 -4.44 16.70
N ALA A 78 -17.79 -5.12 17.78
CA ALA A 78 -17.82 -6.58 17.91
C ALA A 78 -19.25 -7.11 17.81
N GLU A 79 -20.18 -6.58 18.60
CA GLU A 79 -21.60 -6.96 18.59
C GLU A 79 -22.23 -6.76 17.21
N THR A 80 -21.99 -5.59 16.58
CA THR A 80 -22.60 -5.26 15.27
C THR A 80 -22.10 -6.16 14.14
N ASN A 81 -20.86 -6.67 14.24
CA ASN A 81 -20.27 -7.52 13.21
C ASN A 81 -20.27 -9.01 13.58
N GLU A 82 -20.97 -9.41 14.67
CA GLU A 82 -21.05 -10.80 15.15
C GLU A 82 -19.66 -11.42 15.41
N LEU A 83 -18.73 -10.62 15.95
CA LEU A 83 -17.37 -11.01 16.29
C LEU A 83 -17.14 -10.98 17.79
N THR A 84 -16.19 -11.75 18.26
CA THR A 84 -15.65 -11.59 19.62
C THR A 84 -14.78 -10.33 19.71
N TYR A 85 -14.51 -9.88 20.93
CA TYR A 85 -13.59 -8.75 21.17
C TYR A 85 -12.21 -8.99 20.55
N GLU A 86 -11.64 -10.19 20.73
CA GLU A 86 -10.32 -10.53 20.21
C GLU A 86 -10.30 -10.62 18.67
N GLU A 87 -11.33 -11.19 18.05
CA GLU A 87 -11.46 -11.18 16.58
C GLU A 87 -11.58 -9.77 16.03
N THR A 88 -12.36 -8.92 16.71
CA THR A 88 -12.49 -7.50 16.36
C THR A 88 -11.14 -6.80 16.44
N LEU A 89 -10.41 -6.99 17.54
CA LEU A 89 -9.10 -6.36 17.74
C LEU A 89 -8.07 -6.86 16.70
N ASN A 90 -8.08 -8.15 16.39
CA ASN A 90 -7.19 -8.72 15.37
C ASN A 90 -7.51 -8.15 13.97
N LYS A 91 -8.79 -8.03 13.64
CA LYS A 91 -9.24 -7.45 12.37
C LYS A 91 -8.93 -5.96 12.28
N MET A 92 -9.10 -5.20 13.38
CA MET A 92 -8.69 -3.81 13.49
C MET A 92 -7.17 -3.66 13.25
N THR A 93 -6.39 -4.54 13.87
CA THR A 93 -4.92 -4.54 13.73
C THR A 93 -4.50 -4.82 12.29
N ALA A 94 -5.06 -5.84 11.65
CA ALA A 94 -4.73 -6.18 10.25
C ALA A 94 -5.08 -5.04 9.28
N LEU A 95 -6.23 -4.38 9.50
CA LEU A 95 -6.73 -3.37 8.58
C LEU A 95 -6.14 -1.97 8.80
N TYR A 96 -5.87 -1.55 10.06
CA TYR A 96 -5.64 -0.13 10.35
C TYR A 96 -4.38 0.17 11.15
N ASP A 97 -3.70 -0.85 11.70
CA ASP A 97 -2.43 -0.71 12.45
C ASP A 97 -1.22 -0.79 11.52
N GLY A 98 -0.04 -0.57 12.08
CA GLY A 98 1.24 -0.93 11.47
C GLY A 98 2.01 0.23 10.85
N TYR A 99 1.61 1.49 11.06
CA TYR A 99 2.46 2.63 10.73
C TYR A 99 3.63 2.75 11.72
N HIS A 100 4.83 3.03 11.18
CA HIS A 100 6.04 3.31 11.93
C HIS A 100 6.76 4.50 11.28
N PHE A 101 7.23 5.43 12.10
CA PHE A 101 7.80 6.70 11.64
C PHE A 101 9.28 6.88 12.00
N CYS A 102 9.92 5.87 12.58
CA CYS A 102 11.35 5.89 12.90
C CYS A 102 11.96 4.49 12.77
N GLU A 103 13.25 4.37 13.07
CA GLU A 103 14.00 3.10 13.05
C GLU A 103 13.49 2.08 14.08
N ASP A 104 12.92 2.55 15.19
CA ASP A 104 12.24 1.69 16.16
C ASP A 104 10.84 1.35 15.67
N THR A 105 10.66 0.11 15.23
CA THR A 105 9.39 -0.44 14.71
C THR A 105 8.67 -1.32 15.73
N THR A 106 9.00 -1.22 17.02
CA THR A 106 8.39 -2.06 18.07
C THR A 106 6.94 -1.68 18.36
N VAL A 107 6.55 -0.43 18.11
CA VAL A 107 5.19 0.08 18.35
C VAL A 107 4.56 0.48 17.03
N GLY A 108 3.57 -0.31 16.58
CA GLY A 108 2.71 0.05 15.46
C GLY A 108 1.65 1.08 15.86
N LEU A 109 1.23 1.88 14.89
CA LEU A 109 0.23 2.92 15.07
C LEU A 109 -0.96 2.70 14.16
N PHE A 110 -2.15 2.79 14.75
CA PHE A 110 -3.40 2.89 14.01
C PHE A 110 -3.53 4.26 13.35
N ASN A 111 -4.05 4.27 12.12
CA ASN A 111 -4.45 5.51 11.47
C ASN A 111 -5.68 6.09 12.18
N PRO A 112 -5.61 7.30 12.77
CA PRO A 112 -6.73 7.87 13.52
C PRO A 112 -7.98 8.10 12.66
N PHE A 113 -7.81 8.50 11.40
CA PHE A 113 -8.94 8.72 10.49
C PHE A 113 -9.72 7.44 10.22
N SER A 114 -9.03 6.36 9.86
CA SER A 114 -9.67 5.06 9.61
C SER A 114 -10.28 4.49 10.88
N LEU A 115 -9.59 4.58 12.01
CA LEU A 115 -10.06 4.13 13.32
C LEU A 115 -11.39 4.81 13.70
N LEU A 116 -11.46 6.13 13.62
CA LEU A 116 -12.66 6.89 13.99
C LEU A 116 -13.81 6.62 13.03
N ASN A 117 -13.54 6.43 11.72
CA ASN A 117 -14.57 6.08 10.76
C ASN A 117 -15.17 4.69 10.99
N VAL A 118 -14.36 3.68 11.31
CA VAL A 118 -14.89 2.35 11.61
C VAL A 118 -15.79 2.36 12.84
N PHE A 119 -15.43 3.10 13.88
CA PHE A 119 -16.26 3.25 15.08
C PHE A 119 -17.55 4.02 14.81
N GLN A 120 -17.47 5.08 14.02
CA GLN A 120 -18.66 5.85 13.64
C GLN A 120 -19.66 5.04 12.81
N LYS A 121 -19.14 4.26 11.84
CA LYS A 121 -19.97 3.48 10.90
C LYS A 121 -20.31 2.09 11.40
N LEU A 122 -19.68 1.62 12.48
CA LEU A 122 -19.74 0.25 13.01
C LEU A 122 -19.53 -0.83 11.94
N LYS A 123 -18.69 -0.53 10.96
CA LYS A 123 -18.42 -1.40 9.81
C LYS A 123 -16.96 -1.28 9.40
N PHE A 124 -16.33 -2.43 9.16
CA PHE A 124 -15.00 -2.46 8.53
C PHE A 124 -15.07 -2.03 7.07
N GLY A 125 -14.07 -1.30 6.60
CA GLY A 125 -14.01 -0.80 5.22
C GLY A 125 -12.74 -0.02 4.94
N ASN A 126 -12.59 0.40 3.69
CA ASN A 126 -11.47 1.23 3.25
C ASN A 126 -11.88 2.70 3.34
N PHE A 127 -11.44 3.39 4.38
CA PHE A 127 -11.79 4.78 4.65
C PHE A 127 -10.72 5.74 4.14
N TRP A 128 -9.46 5.35 4.21
CA TRP A 128 -8.33 6.20 3.92
C TRP A 128 -8.36 6.74 2.48
N PHE A 129 -8.71 5.90 1.50
CA PHE A 129 -8.81 6.27 0.08
C PHE A 129 -10.01 7.17 -0.26
N GLN A 130 -10.96 7.37 0.66
CA GLN A 130 -12.11 8.26 0.43
C GLN A 130 -11.72 9.75 0.45
N THR A 131 -10.55 10.12 0.93
CA THR A 131 -10.13 11.51 1.13
C THR A 131 -9.36 12.13 -0.04
N GLY A 132 -9.10 11.40 -1.10
CA GLY A 132 -8.47 11.92 -2.30
C GLY A 132 -7.56 10.90 -2.99
N THR A 133 -7.74 10.77 -4.28
CA THR A 133 -6.98 9.88 -5.13
C THR A 133 -5.79 10.64 -5.70
N PRO A 134 -4.54 10.22 -5.45
CA PRO A 134 -3.39 10.91 -5.97
C PRO A 134 -3.13 10.54 -7.44
N THR A 135 -3.92 11.09 -8.37
CA THR A 135 -3.73 10.91 -9.81
C THR A 135 -2.27 11.15 -10.22
N TYR A 136 -1.65 12.15 -9.62
CA TYR A 136 -0.23 12.45 -9.80
C TYR A 136 0.69 11.24 -9.49
N LEU A 137 0.36 10.45 -8.46
CA LEU A 137 1.18 9.28 -8.09
C LEU A 137 1.12 8.19 -9.16
N VAL A 138 -0.04 8.00 -9.80
CA VAL A 138 -0.18 7.05 -10.91
C VAL A 138 0.62 7.50 -12.12
N ASP A 139 0.53 8.79 -12.46
CA ASP A 139 1.31 9.35 -13.56
C ASP A 139 2.82 9.17 -13.29
N LEU A 140 3.25 9.37 -12.05
CA LEU A 140 4.64 9.16 -11.65
C LEU A 140 5.05 7.68 -11.75
N LEU A 141 4.20 6.75 -11.31
CA LEU A 141 4.46 5.31 -11.43
C LEU A 141 4.56 4.84 -12.89
N LYS A 142 3.69 5.36 -13.77
CA LYS A 142 3.73 5.06 -15.20
C LYS A 142 4.99 5.64 -15.87
N GLN A 143 5.33 6.90 -15.58
CA GLN A 143 6.48 7.58 -16.16
C GLN A 143 7.81 6.96 -15.70
N SER A 144 7.87 6.45 -14.48
CA SER A 144 9.07 5.82 -13.92
C SER A 144 9.25 4.35 -14.32
N ASP A 145 8.27 3.74 -15.01
CA ASP A 145 8.24 2.28 -15.29
C ASP A 145 8.53 1.45 -14.03
N TYR A 146 7.95 1.85 -12.91
CA TYR A 146 8.23 1.28 -11.61
C TYR A 146 7.64 -0.13 -11.46
N ASP A 147 8.42 -1.08 -10.96
CA ASP A 147 7.94 -2.43 -10.69
C ASP A 147 7.05 -2.47 -9.44
N LEU A 148 5.73 -2.51 -9.63
CA LEU A 148 4.74 -2.50 -8.55
C LEU A 148 4.85 -3.68 -7.58
N ARG A 149 5.48 -4.79 -8.01
CA ARG A 149 5.69 -5.97 -7.16
C ARG A 149 6.58 -5.65 -5.96
N LEU A 150 7.57 -4.76 -6.17
CA LEU A 150 8.46 -4.30 -5.10
C LEU A 150 7.70 -3.59 -3.97
N LEU A 151 6.59 -2.90 -4.27
CA LEU A 151 5.79 -2.22 -3.24
C LEU A 151 5.11 -3.21 -2.28
N VAL A 152 4.73 -4.38 -2.76
CA VAL A 152 4.06 -5.41 -1.95
C VAL A 152 5.06 -6.27 -1.19
N ASP A 153 6.12 -6.70 -1.86
CA ASP A 153 7.17 -7.55 -1.26
C ASP A 153 8.02 -6.79 -0.25
N GLY A 154 8.12 -5.48 -0.44
CA GLY A 154 8.94 -4.55 0.34
C GLY A 154 10.16 -4.09 -0.46
N VAL A 155 10.51 -2.83 -0.28
CA VAL A 155 11.61 -2.19 -0.97
C VAL A 155 12.66 -1.70 0.02
N GLU A 156 13.91 -2.02 -0.24
CA GLU A 156 15.04 -1.52 0.54
C GLU A 156 15.47 -0.16 0.02
N VAL A 157 15.68 0.78 0.94
CA VAL A 157 16.07 2.16 0.64
C VAL A 157 17.07 2.67 1.67
N THR A 158 17.87 3.65 1.25
CA THR A 158 18.72 4.42 2.17
C THR A 158 17.95 5.59 2.79
N ALA A 159 18.51 6.23 3.80
CA ALA A 159 17.93 7.40 4.47
C ALA A 159 17.59 8.56 3.51
N SER A 160 18.23 8.65 2.36
CA SER A 160 17.93 9.66 1.33
C SER A 160 16.51 9.57 0.79
N ALA A 161 15.89 8.37 0.77
CA ALA A 161 14.50 8.18 0.34
C ALA A 161 13.48 8.95 1.19
N PHE A 162 13.82 9.31 2.42
CA PHE A 162 12.93 10.05 3.32
C PHE A 162 13.04 11.57 3.19
N SER A 163 14.16 12.05 2.68
CA SER A 163 14.51 13.48 2.66
C SER A 163 14.47 14.11 1.26
N GLU A 164 14.62 13.32 0.21
CA GLU A 164 14.78 13.82 -1.15
C GLU A 164 13.50 13.61 -1.98
N TYR A 165 12.59 14.57 -1.94
CA TYR A 165 11.62 14.71 -3.01
C TYR A 165 12.13 15.73 -4.02
N ARG A 166 12.66 15.26 -5.14
CA ARG A 166 12.93 16.06 -6.34
C ARG A 166 11.97 15.61 -7.43
N ILE A 167 11.16 16.54 -7.90
CA ILE A 167 10.22 16.33 -9.03
C ILE A 167 10.93 15.81 -10.29
N GLU A 168 12.23 16.03 -10.38
CA GLU A 168 13.06 15.73 -11.55
C GLU A 168 13.64 14.31 -11.54
N VAL A 169 13.46 13.55 -10.48
CA VAL A 169 13.99 12.18 -10.35
C VAL A 169 12.85 11.19 -10.60
N ASN A 170 13.03 10.30 -11.56
CA ASN A 170 12.08 9.22 -11.89
C ASN A 170 11.97 8.13 -10.79
N ASN A 171 12.04 8.53 -9.52
CA ASN A 171 11.88 7.64 -8.38
C ASN A 171 10.58 7.99 -7.62
N PRO A 172 9.55 7.15 -7.68
CA PRO A 172 8.27 7.41 -7.02
C PRO A 172 8.30 7.15 -5.51
N LEU A 173 9.28 6.42 -4.99
CA LEU A 173 9.31 5.93 -3.61
C LEU A 173 9.22 7.03 -2.54
N PRO A 174 9.98 8.16 -2.64
CA PRO A 174 9.84 9.23 -1.65
C PRO A 174 8.42 9.79 -1.55
N MET A 175 7.75 9.93 -2.69
CA MET A 175 6.36 10.40 -2.73
C MET A 175 5.40 9.36 -2.15
N ILE A 176 5.54 8.10 -2.52
CA ILE A 176 4.71 6.99 -2.02
C ILE A 176 4.84 6.89 -0.50
N TYR A 177 6.06 6.97 0.03
CA TYR A 177 6.32 6.95 1.47
C TYR A 177 5.74 8.18 2.18
N GLN A 178 6.05 9.39 1.73
CA GLN A 178 5.60 10.63 2.37
C GLN A 178 4.08 10.81 2.30
N SER A 179 3.44 10.26 1.28
CA SER A 179 1.98 10.25 1.17
C SER A 179 1.32 9.18 2.05
N GLY A 180 2.08 8.40 2.82
CA GLY A 180 1.57 7.42 3.79
C GLY A 180 1.15 6.07 3.20
N TYR A 181 1.50 5.79 1.94
CA TYR A 181 1.25 4.46 1.35
C TYR A 181 2.24 3.41 1.81
N LEU A 182 3.47 3.83 2.11
CA LEU A 182 4.49 2.95 2.69
C LEU A 182 4.89 3.44 4.07
N THR A 183 5.41 2.53 4.87
CA THR A 183 5.96 2.79 6.19
C THR A 183 7.23 2.00 6.40
N ILE A 184 8.04 2.37 7.39
CA ILE A 184 9.24 1.63 7.77
C ILE A 184 8.80 0.34 8.47
N LYS A 185 9.16 -0.83 7.94
CA LYS A 185 8.90 -2.13 8.58
C LYS A 185 10.12 -2.75 9.23
N TYR A 186 11.29 -2.38 8.75
CA TYR A 186 12.55 -2.86 9.29
C TYR A 186 13.68 -1.86 9.01
N TYR A 187 14.65 -1.80 9.89
CA TYR A 187 15.89 -1.07 9.71
C TYR A 187 17.07 -1.97 10.02
N ASP A 188 17.94 -2.15 9.03
CA ASP A 188 19.19 -2.87 9.18
C ASP A 188 20.31 -1.90 9.55
N ARG A 189 20.76 -2.01 10.81
CA ARG A 189 21.81 -1.14 11.36
C ARG A 189 23.21 -1.43 10.81
N GLU A 190 23.45 -2.64 10.30
CA GLU A 190 24.77 -3.02 9.84
C GLU A 190 25.08 -2.38 8.48
N VAL A 191 24.07 -2.24 7.63
CA VAL A 191 24.20 -1.72 6.26
C VAL A 191 23.45 -0.41 6.03
N ASP A 192 22.84 0.15 7.06
CA ASP A 192 22.06 1.42 7.03
C ASP A 192 20.96 1.41 5.97
N LEU A 193 20.18 0.33 5.94
CA LEU A 193 19.07 0.14 5.00
C LEU A 193 17.72 0.03 5.73
N TYR A 194 16.72 0.67 5.16
CA TYR A 194 15.33 0.62 5.60
C TYR A 194 14.52 -0.24 4.65
N THR A 195 13.68 -1.12 5.18
CA THR A 195 12.67 -1.84 4.40
C THR A 195 11.33 -1.14 4.52
N LEU A 196 10.81 -0.66 3.40
CA LEU A 196 9.49 -0.05 3.30
C LEU A 196 8.47 -1.05 2.78
N LYS A 197 7.28 -1.09 3.42
CA LYS A 197 6.12 -1.88 2.97
C LYS A 197 4.83 -1.09 3.21
N PHE A 198 3.73 -1.58 2.68
CA PHE A 198 2.40 -1.11 3.09
C PHE A 198 2.23 -1.25 4.60
N PRO A 199 1.64 -0.25 5.29
CA PRO A 199 1.43 -0.32 6.72
C PRO A 199 0.48 -1.45 7.11
N ASN A 200 -0.61 -1.63 6.38
CA ASN A 200 -1.71 -2.53 6.68
C ASN A 200 -2.51 -2.90 5.41
N ASP A 201 -3.51 -3.74 5.60
CA ASP A 201 -4.35 -4.25 4.51
C ASP A 201 -5.27 -3.19 3.91
N GLU A 202 -5.75 -2.22 4.68
CA GLU A 202 -6.55 -1.10 4.13
C GLU A 202 -5.77 -0.36 3.05
N VAL A 203 -4.55 0.04 3.37
CA VAL A 203 -3.70 0.81 2.45
C VAL A 203 -3.24 -0.06 1.28
N ARG A 204 -2.83 -1.30 1.56
CA ARG A 204 -2.37 -2.25 0.54
C ARG A 204 -3.44 -2.50 -0.51
N TYR A 205 -4.62 -2.94 -0.09
CA TYR A 205 -5.69 -3.29 -1.02
C TYR A 205 -6.33 -2.07 -1.65
N GLY A 206 -6.48 -0.98 -0.90
CA GLY A 206 -6.97 0.28 -1.44
C GLY A 206 -6.06 0.84 -2.53
N PHE A 207 -4.74 0.79 -2.34
CA PHE A 207 -3.77 1.23 -3.34
C PHE A 207 -3.80 0.36 -4.60
N LEU A 208 -3.85 -0.95 -4.44
CA LEU A 208 -3.91 -1.88 -5.58
C LEU A 208 -5.24 -1.74 -6.35
N ASN A 209 -6.38 -1.64 -5.66
CA ASN A 209 -7.67 -1.37 -6.28
C ASN A 209 -7.64 -0.08 -7.10
N PHE A 210 -7.05 0.96 -6.54
CA PHE A 210 -6.89 2.24 -7.21
C PHE A 210 -6.05 2.16 -8.49
N LEU A 211 -5.05 1.27 -8.52
CA LEU A 211 -4.19 1.11 -9.70
C LEU A 211 -4.87 0.36 -10.86
N VAL A 212 -5.83 -0.55 -10.59
CA VAL A 212 -6.44 -1.41 -11.62
C VAL A 212 -6.96 -0.63 -12.84
N PRO A 213 -7.75 0.46 -12.70
CA PRO A 213 -8.26 1.21 -13.85
C PRO A 213 -7.17 1.83 -14.74
N TYR A 214 -5.99 2.07 -14.21
CA TYR A 214 -4.88 2.66 -14.95
C TYR A 214 -4.03 1.65 -15.72
N TYR A 215 -4.12 0.37 -15.35
CA TYR A 215 -3.41 -0.74 -15.98
C TYR A 215 -4.34 -1.64 -16.80
N THR A 216 -5.66 -1.41 -16.70
CA THR A 216 -6.69 -2.20 -17.38
C THR A 216 -7.77 -1.29 -17.95
N LYS A 217 -8.80 -1.87 -18.61
CA LYS A 217 -10.01 -1.14 -19.01
C LYS A 217 -11.15 -1.23 -17.98
N VAL A 218 -10.91 -1.89 -16.87
CA VAL A 218 -11.89 -2.06 -15.79
C VAL A 218 -12.00 -0.74 -15.05
N THR A 219 -13.21 -0.27 -14.81
CA THR A 219 -13.45 0.93 -14.02
C THR A 219 -13.28 0.66 -12.53
N ASP A 220 -13.12 1.72 -11.73
CA ASP A 220 -12.97 1.61 -10.28
C ASP A 220 -14.15 0.88 -9.63
N ASP A 221 -15.37 1.20 -10.04
CA ASP A 221 -16.61 0.57 -9.57
C ASP A 221 -16.71 -0.93 -9.93
N GLU A 222 -16.11 -1.33 -11.04
CA GLU A 222 -16.13 -2.70 -11.54
C GLU A 222 -15.06 -3.59 -10.91
N THR A 223 -13.96 -3.02 -10.41
CA THR A 223 -12.82 -3.77 -9.89
C THR A 223 -13.22 -4.69 -8.74
N GLY A 224 -13.91 -4.16 -7.73
CA GLY A 224 -14.37 -4.96 -6.59
C GLY A 224 -15.32 -6.09 -6.99
N PHE A 225 -16.21 -5.82 -7.97
CA PHE A 225 -17.14 -6.83 -8.49
C PHE A 225 -16.42 -7.94 -9.29
N LEU A 226 -15.41 -7.59 -10.07
CA LEU A 226 -14.58 -8.53 -10.80
C LEU A 226 -13.82 -9.48 -9.86
N ILE A 227 -13.15 -8.93 -8.85
CA ILE A 227 -12.43 -9.71 -7.84
C ILE A 227 -13.37 -10.64 -7.08
N ALA A 228 -14.56 -10.15 -6.69
CA ALA A 228 -15.56 -10.98 -6.02
C ALA A 228 -16.06 -12.14 -6.91
N LYS A 229 -16.19 -11.95 -8.23
CA LYS A 229 -16.55 -13.02 -9.17
C LYS A 229 -15.45 -14.06 -9.27
N PHE A 230 -14.19 -13.66 -9.46
CA PHE A 230 -13.07 -14.59 -9.44
C PHE A 230 -13.07 -15.47 -8.19
N MET A 231 -13.33 -14.85 -7.03
CA MET A 231 -13.37 -15.57 -5.76
C MET A 231 -14.53 -16.55 -5.65
N ARG A 232 -15.73 -16.19 -6.15
CA ARG A 232 -16.88 -17.11 -6.14
C ARG A 232 -16.62 -18.35 -6.99
N GLU A 233 -16.06 -18.16 -8.18
CA GLU A 233 -15.74 -19.23 -9.13
C GLU A 233 -14.74 -20.21 -8.51
N LEU A 234 -13.64 -19.71 -7.93
CA LEU A 234 -12.66 -20.58 -7.26
C LEU A 234 -13.23 -21.27 -6.01
N ARG A 235 -14.06 -20.60 -5.20
CA ARG A 235 -14.70 -21.21 -4.03
C ARG A 235 -15.69 -22.30 -4.40
N SER A 236 -16.40 -22.16 -5.52
CA SER A 236 -17.32 -23.19 -6.03
C SER A 236 -16.62 -24.32 -6.78
N GLY A 237 -15.30 -24.19 -7.03
CA GLY A 237 -14.54 -25.15 -7.82
C GLY A 237 -14.76 -25.01 -9.33
N ASP A 238 -15.40 -23.94 -9.79
CA ASP A 238 -15.67 -23.68 -11.21
C ASP A 238 -14.44 -23.02 -11.87
N VAL A 239 -13.41 -23.84 -12.07
CA VAL A 239 -12.13 -23.41 -12.65
C VAL A 239 -12.32 -22.96 -14.10
N ASP A 240 -13.21 -23.58 -14.85
CA ASP A 240 -13.45 -23.23 -16.26
C ASP A 240 -14.05 -21.83 -16.37
N ALA A 241 -15.04 -21.49 -15.56
CA ALA A 241 -15.61 -20.14 -15.52
C ALA A 241 -14.56 -19.10 -15.08
N PHE A 242 -13.74 -19.43 -14.08
CA PHE A 242 -12.64 -18.58 -13.63
C PHE A 242 -11.64 -18.32 -14.77
N MET A 243 -11.18 -19.36 -15.45
CA MET A 243 -10.20 -19.23 -16.55
C MET A 243 -10.76 -18.47 -17.75
N GLU A 244 -12.03 -18.70 -18.12
CA GLU A 244 -12.67 -17.94 -19.21
C GLU A 244 -12.82 -16.45 -18.85
N ARG A 245 -13.19 -16.14 -17.61
CA ARG A 245 -13.24 -14.75 -17.11
C ARG A 245 -11.87 -14.10 -17.11
N LEU A 246 -10.84 -14.80 -16.64
CA LEU A 246 -9.46 -14.32 -16.62
C LEU A 246 -8.96 -14.04 -18.05
N LYS A 247 -9.27 -14.93 -18.99
CA LYS A 247 -8.95 -14.76 -20.41
C LYS A 247 -9.64 -13.53 -21.01
N VAL A 248 -10.94 -13.33 -20.75
CA VAL A 248 -11.68 -12.14 -21.20
C VAL A 248 -11.10 -10.87 -20.59
N PHE A 249 -10.75 -10.90 -19.30
CA PHE A 249 -10.11 -9.79 -18.60
C PHE A 249 -8.79 -9.39 -19.26
N PHE A 250 -7.90 -10.34 -19.51
CA PHE A 250 -6.62 -10.07 -20.16
C PHE A 250 -6.77 -9.67 -21.64
N ALA A 251 -7.74 -10.23 -22.37
CA ALA A 251 -8.03 -9.84 -23.75
C ALA A 251 -8.54 -8.40 -23.87
N GLY A 252 -9.15 -7.87 -22.82
CA GLY A 252 -9.61 -6.49 -22.75
C GLY A 252 -8.51 -5.45 -22.50
N MET A 253 -7.26 -5.85 -22.27
CA MET A 253 -6.17 -4.92 -21.99
C MET A 253 -5.78 -4.07 -23.20
N PRO A 254 -5.50 -2.77 -23.01
CA PRO A 254 -5.08 -1.90 -24.09
C PRO A 254 -3.66 -2.23 -24.56
N TYR A 255 -3.49 -2.45 -25.85
CA TYR A 255 -2.18 -2.60 -26.48
C TYR A 255 -1.32 -1.31 -26.41
N ASP A 256 -1.97 -0.16 -26.32
CA ASP A 256 -1.32 1.16 -26.38
C ASP A 256 -0.58 1.55 -25.06
N LEU A 257 -0.77 0.77 -24.00
CA LEU A 257 -0.11 1.00 -22.70
C LEU A 257 1.23 0.23 -22.57
N SER A 258 1.68 -0.45 -23.60
CA SER A 258 2.74 -1.42 -23.49
C SER A 258 3.91 -1.18 -24.44
N ASP A 259 4.87 -0.37 -24.02
CA ASP A 259 6.24 -0.49 -24.56
C ASP A 259 6.94 -1.76 -24.04
N ASN A 260 6.35 -2.46 -23.07
CA ASN A 260 6.89 -3.69 -22.50
C ASN A 260 5.76 -4.65 -22.09
N THR A 261 5.21 -5.36 -23.06
CA THR A 261 4.04 -6.26 -22.94
C THR A 261 4.15 -7.25 -21.78
N GLU A 262 5.32 -7.86 -21.56
CA GLU A 262 5.51 -8.87 -20.51
C GLU A 262 5.39 -8.30 -19.12
N ARG A 263 6.08 -7.20 -18.85
CA ARG A 263 6.07 -6.55 -17.52
C ARG A 263 4.68 -6.03 -17.17
N HIS A 264 3.95 -5.49 -18.14
CA HIS A 264 2.59 -5.02 -17.94
C HIS A 264 1.65 -6.16 -17.54
N TYR A 265 1.66 -7.27 -18.27
CA TYR A 265 0.85 -8.46 -17.95
C TYR A 265 1.20 -9.01 -16.56
N GLN A 266 2.49 -9.10 -16.23
CA GLN A 266 2.94 -9.55 -14.92
C GLN A 266 2.47 -8.61 -13.80
N ALA A 267 2.52 -7.28 -14.00
CA ALA A 267 2.06 -6.31 -13.01
C ALA A 267 0.54 -6.44 -12.77
N VAL A 268 -0.26 -6.51 -13.82
CA VAL A 268 -1.71 -6.65 -13.70
C VAL A 268 -2.09 -7.97 -13.05
N PHE A 269 -1.46 -9.07 -13.48
CA PHE A 269 -1.63 -10.37 -12.85
C PHE A 269 -1.35 -10.29 -11.34
N TYR A 270 -0.22 -9.71 -10.99
CA TYR A 270 0.19 -9.56 -9.61
C TYR A 270 -0.82 -8.74 -8.78
N ILE A 271 -1.32 -7.63 -9.34
CA ILE A 271 -2.34 -6.79 -8.68
C ILE A 271 -3.62 -7.61 -8.44
N VAL A 272 -4.15 -8.26 -9.48
CA VAL A 272 -5.43 -9.00 -9.40
C VAL A 272 -5.34 -10.13 -8.37
N PHE A 273 -4.29 -10.95 -8.44
CA PHE A 273 -4.13 -12.06 -7.50
C PHE A 273 -3.84 -11.60 -6.06
N THR A 274 -3.14 -10.48 -5.90
CA THR A 274 -2.96 -9.87 -4.57
C THR A 274 -4.30 -9.36 -4.02
N LEU A 275 -5.14 -8.73 -4.86
CA LEU A 275 -6.48 -8.29 -4.45
C LEU A 275 -7.41 -9.43 -4.06
N MET A 276 -7.27 -10.61 -4.68
CA MET A 276 -7.99 -11.81 -4.24
C MET A 276 -7.65 -12.19 -2.79
N GLY A 277 -6.47 -11.82 -2.30
CA GLY A 277 -6.03 -12.01 -0.92
C GLY A 277 -6.92 -11.34 0.14
N GLN A 278 -7.80 -10.40 -0.23
CA GLN A 278 -8.81 -9.85 0.68
C GLN A 278 -9.84 -10.89 1.13
N PHE A 279 -10.01 -11.96 0.36
CA PHE A 279 -11.09 -12.94 0.56
C PHE A 279 -10.57 -14.34 0.90
N VAL A 280 -9.32 -14.64 0.58
CA VAL A 280 -8.67 -15.95 0.76
C VAL A 280 -7.18 -15.76 1.01
N GLU A 281 -6.53 -16.80 1.51
CA GLU A 281 -5.07 -16.80 1.59
C GLU A 281 -4.48 -16.91 0.18
N THR A 282 -3.71 -15.90 -0.23
CA THR A 282 -2.98 -15.90 -1.50
C THR A 282 -1.50 -15.69 -1.26
N GLU A 283 -0.68 -16.45 -1.98
CA GLU A 283 0.76 -16.20 -2.11
C GLU A 283 1.03 -15.85 -3.57
N VAL A 284 1.37 -14.61 -3.86
CA VAL A 284 1.78 -14.17 -5.19
C VAL A 284 3.27 -13.91 -5.15
N ARG A 285 4.04 -14.49 -6.07
CA ARG A 285 5.50 -14.41 -6.05
C ARG A 285 6.06 -13.94 -7.38
N SER A 286 7.15 -13.18 -7.31
CA SER A 286 7.86 -12.64 -8.46
C SER A 286 9.18 -13.35 -8.78
N ALA A 287 9.60 -14.36 -7.98
CA ALA A 287 10.91 -14.98 -8.10
C ALA A 287 10.89 -16.29 -8.87
N ARG A 288 11.94 -16.54 -9.67
CA ARG A 288 12.14 -17.77 -10.44
C ARG A 288 12.17 -19.00 -9.54
N GLY A 289 11.40 -20.05 -9.90
CA GLY A 289 11.45 -21.37 -9.29
C GLY A 289 10.32 -21.67 -8.30
N ARG A 290 9.25 -20.90 -8.29
CA ARG A 290 8.00 -21.14 -7.54
C ARG A 290 6.81 -20.76 -8.42
N ALA A 291 5.59 -21.28 -8.09
CA ALA A 291 4.38 -20.90 -8.79
C ALA A 291 4.19 -19.37 -8.77
N ASP A 292 3.66 -18.81 -9.84
CA ASP A 292 3.40 -17.37 -9.93
C ASP A 292 2.33 -16.93 -8.94
N ALA A 293 1.31 -17.77 -8.69
CA ALA A 293 0.39 -17.58 -7.57
C ALA A 293 -0.11 -18.90 -6.99
N ILE A 294 -0.35 -18.90 -5.69
CA ILE A 294 -1.07 -19.94 -4.96
C ILE A 294 -2.30 -19.29 -4.33
N VAL A 295 -3.47 -19.85 -4.57
CA VAL A 295 -4.74 -19.42 -3.96
C VAL A 295 -5.30 -20.56 -3.14
N LYS A 296 -5.51 -20.33 -1.84
CA LYS A 296 -6.07 -21.32 -0.93
C LYS A 296 -7.50 -20.93 -0.58
N THR A 297 -8.44 -21.80 -0.91
CA THR A 297 -9.84 -21.71 -0.47
C THR A 297 -10.08 -22.72 0.67
N GLN A 298 -11.30 -22.73 1.22
CA GLN A 298 -11.66 -23.73 2.24
C GLN A 298 -11.57 -25.18 1.75
N ASN A 299 -11.78 -25.39 0.45
CA ASN A 299 -11.97 -26.74 -0.14
C ASN A 299 -10.86 -27.13 -1.12
N ALA A 300 -10.04 -26.20 -1.57
CA ALA A 300 -9.05 -26.45 -2.61
C ALA A 300 -7.87 -25.47 -2.56
N ILE A 301 -6.75 -25.91 -3.12
CA ILE A 301 -5.55 -25.10 -3.36
C ILE A 301 -5.30 -25.08 -4.85
N TYR A 302 -5.16 -23.87 -5.39
CA TYR A 302 -4.92 -23.62 -6.80
C TYR A 302 -3.51 -23.08 -6.99
N ALA A 303 -2.71 -23.72 -7.84
CA ALA A 303 -1.42 -23.22 -8.29
C ALA A 303 -1.56 -22.67 -9.71
N PHE A 304 -1.10 -21.46 -9.92
CA PHE A 304 -1.11 -20.79 -11.21
C PHE A 304 0.30 -20.55 -11.70
N GLU A 305 0.53 -20.86 -12.97
CA GLU A 305 1.77 -20.59 -13.71
C GLU A 305 1.41 -19.96 -15.04
N PHE A 306 2.04 -18.85 -15.39
CA PHE A 306 1.75 -18.09 -16.60
C PHE A 306 2.93 -18.11 -17.54
N LYS A 307 2.64 -18.29 -18.82
CA LYS A 307 3.62 -18.24 -19.91
C LYS A 307 3.18 -17.20 -20.92
N LEU A 308 4.01 -16.21 -21.17
CA LEU A 308 3.73 -15.22 -22.21
C LEU A 308 4.00 -15.77 -23.61
N ASN A 309 5.11 -16.49 -23.78
CA ASN A 309 5.58 -17.06 -25.05
C ASN A 309 5.68 -18.59 -24.97
N GLY A 310 4.73 -19.25 -24.30
CA GLY A 310 4.70 -20.69 -24.10
C GLY A 310 3.29 -21.25 -24.22
N THR A 311 3.16 -22.55 -23.96
CA THR A 311 1.87 -23.26 -24.00
C THR A 311 1.34 -23.55 -22.59
N ALA A 312 0.04 -23.86 -22.48
CA ALA A 312 -0.57 -24.29 -21.23
C ALA A 312 0.05 -25.61 -20.73
N GLU A 313 0.42 -26.50 -21.65
CA GLU A 313 1.08 -27.77 -21.33
C GLU A 313 2.45 -27.55 -20.71
N GLU A 314 3.23 -26.57 -21.20
CA GLU A 314 4.52 -26.21 -20.61
C GLU A 314 4.35 -25.60 -19.21
N ALA A 315 3.31 -24.81 -18.99
CA ALA A 315 3.01 -24.27 -17.66
C ALA A 315 2.62 -25.38 -16.67
N LEU A 316 1.72 -26.28 -17.06
CA LEU A 316 1.33 -27.43 -16.23
C LEU A 316 2.52 -28.35 -15.92
N LYS A 317 3.34 -28.65 -16.95
CA LYS A 317 4.56 -29.44 -16.76
C LYS A 317 5.52 -28.78 -15.76
N GLN A 318 5.65 -27.47 -15.79
CA GLN A 318 6.50 -26.76 -14.83
C GLN A 318 5.95 -26.86 -13.39
N ILE A 319 4.63 -26.78 -13.19
CA ILE A 319 3.99 -26.96 -11.87
C ILE A 319 4.35 -28.35 -11.31
N ASP A 320 4.23 -29.40 -12.15
CA ASP A 320 4.50 -30.77 -11.75
C ASP A 320 6.00 -31.03 -11.49
N GLU A 321 6.88 -30.64 -12.43
CA GLU A 321 8.33 -30.85 -12.31
C GLU A 321 8.96 -30.08 -11.16
N ARG A 322 8.43 -28.92 -10.81
CA ARG A 322 8.89 -28.12 -9.69
C ARG A 322 8.22 -28.48 -8.36
N GLY A 323 7.19 -29.31 -8.39
CA GLY A 323 6.49 -29.78 -7.21
C GLY A 323 5.83 -28.66 -6.41
N TYR A 324 5.24 -27.68 -7.07
CA TYR A 324 4.67 -26.49 -6.41
C TYR A 324 3.57 -26.84 -5.40
N LEU A 325 2.87 -27.95 -5.61
CA LEU A 325 1.80 -28.42 -4.72
C LEU A 325 2.29 -29.35 -3.60
N ILE A 326 3.54 -29.84 -3.63
CA ILE A 326 4.08 -30.75 -2.60
C ILE A 326 3.92 -30.20 -1.16
N PRO A 327 4.14 -28.90 -0.88
CA PRO A 327 3.97 -28.38 0.48
C PRO A 327 2.52 -28.42 0.99
N TYR A 328 1.55 -28.72 0.12
CA TYR A 328 0.13 -28.67 0.42
C TYR A 328 -0.56 -30.04 0.31
N THR A 329 0.18 -31.08 -0.04
CA THR A 329 -0.25 -32.49 -0.03
C THR A 329 0.27 -33.22 1.20
#